data_bd7e7c4f2b180b02cd96d4b077bee698
#
_entry.id   bd7e7c4f2b180b02cd96d4b077bee698
#
_cell.length_a   1.000
_cell.length_b   1.000
_cell.length_c   1.000
_cell.angle_alpha   90.00
_cell.angle_beta   90.00
_cell.angle_gamma   90.00
#
_symmetry.space_group_name_H-M   'P 1'
#
loop_
_entity.id
_entity.type
_entity.pdbx_description
1 polymer ?
#
loop_
_entity_poly.entity_id
_entity_poly.type
_entity_poly.pdbx_seq_one_letter_code
_entity_poly.pdbx_strand_id
1 'polypeptide(L)'
;SIDGAGTGTDGVRFLAGGTTLLDLMKLNVETPAKLIDINRLPLDTIDATADGGLKIGATVRNSDLAHHPTVLRDYAVLSQAILAGASAQLRNMATTGGNLLQRTRCVYFRDTAMPCNKREPGTGCPAITGSNRTLAILGASEHCIATNPSDMCVAMAALEATIHVQG
;
A
#
# COMPACT_ATOMS: atom_id res chain seq x y z
N SER A 1 -18.70 4.31 -1.49
CA SER A 1 -18.37 2.91 -1.21
C SER A 1 -17.28 2.48 -2.19
N ILE A 2 -16.12 2.07 -1.66
CA ILE A 2 -14.96 1.60 -2.46
C ILE A 2 -15.18 0.12 -2.87
N ASP A 3 -16.40 -0.34 -2.85
CA ASP A 3 -16.77 -1.73 -3.16
C ASP A 3 -16.59 -2.09 -4.65
N GLY A 4 -16.08 -1.17 -5.45
CA GLY A 4 -15.75 -1.37 -6.86
C GLY A 4 -14.25 -1.48 -7.18
N ALA A 5 -13.37 -1.64 -6.19
CA ALA A 5 -11.96 -1.91 -6.43
C ALA A 5 -11.73 -3.41 -6.79
N GLY A 6 -12.64 -3.94 -7.59
CA GLY A 6 -12.43 -5.22 -8.25
C GLY A 6 -11.15 -5.15 -9.08
N THR A 7 -10.37 -6.20 -9.07
CA THR A 7 -9.28 -6.47 -10.00
C THR A 7 -9.82 -6.72 -11.42
N GLY A 8 -10.89 -6.03 -11.81
CA GLY A 8 -11.50 -6.17 -13.13
C GLY A 8 -10.73 -5.36 -14.17
N THR A 9 -10.64 -5.89 -15.37
CA THR A 9 -9.97 -5.32 -16.52
C THR A 9 -10.53 -3.96 -16.96
N ASP A 10 -11.74 -3.60 -16.53
CA ASP A 10 -12.50 -2.42 -16.99
C ASP A 10 -12.54 -1.28 -15.95
N GLY A 11 -11.73 -1.37 -14.90
CA GLY A 11 -11.77 -0.42 -13.78
C GLY A 11 -10.95 0.84 -14.00
N VAL A 12 -11.33 1.88 -13.28
CA VAL A 12 -10.51 3.09 -13.11
C VAL A 12 -9.54 2.88 -11.94
N ARG A 13 -8.29 3.37 -12.07
CA ARG A 13 -7.31 3.38 -10.99
C ARG A 13 -6.73 4.77 -10.79
N PHE A 14 -6.49 5.13 -9.53
CA PHE A 14 -5.74 6.34 -9.19
C PHE A 14 -4.25 6.09 -9.32
N LEU A 15 -3.56 6.98 -10.00
CA LEU A 15 -2.11 6.98 -10.15
C LEU A 15 -1.49 8.05 -9.25
N ALA A 16 -0.83 7.61 -8.18
CA ALA A 16 0.03 8.45 -7.34
C ALA A 16 1.50 8.26 -7.77
N GLY A 17 2.36 7.75 -6.89
CA GLY A 17 3.77 7.45 -7.23
C GLY A 17 3.97 6.33 -8.24
N GLY A 18 2.98 5.48 -8.45
CA GLY A 18 2.99 4.40 -9.44
C GLY A 18 3.85 3.18 -9.07
N THR A 19 4.60 3.22 -7.99
CA THR A 19 5.60 2.19 -7.63
C THR A 19 5.04 0.80 -7.40
N THR A 20 3.75 0.67 -7.10
CA THR A 20 3.03 -0.61 -7.02
C THR A 20 2.18 -0.84 -8.27
N LEU A 21 1.39 0.16 -8.68
CA LEU A 21 0.43 0.00 -9.77
C LEU A 21 1.12 -0.34 -11.09
N LEU A 22 2.17 0.38 -11.47
CA LEU A 22 2.88 0.14 -12.73
C LEU A 22 3.56 -1.24 -12.76
N ASP A 23 4.06 -1.70 -11.61
CA ASP A 23 4.64 -3.04 -11.47
C ASP A 23 3.56 -4.13 -11.71
N LEU A 24 2.38 -3.98 -11.10
CA LEU A 24 1.25 -4.90 -11.29
C LEU A 24 0.69 -4.84 -12.72
N MET A 25 0.72 -3.68 -13.36
CA MET A 25 0.35 -3.54 -14.77
C MET A 25 1.32 -4.27 -15.69
N LYS A 26 2.62 -4.21 -15.42
CA LYS A 26 3.64 -4.98 -16.19
C LYS A 26 3.47 -6.50 -16.06
N LEU A 27 2.90 -6.95 -14.94
CA LEU A 27 2.57 -8.35 -14.70
C LEU A 27 1.17 -8.75 -15.21
N ASN A 28 0.42 -7.84 -15.80
CA ASN A 28 -0.99 -8.02 -16.18
C ASN A 28 -1.91 -8.43 -15.01
N VAL A 29 -1.51 -8.14 -13.78
CA VAL A 29 -2.35 -8.35 -12.58
C VAL A 29 -3.37 -7.23 -12.43
N GLU A 30 -2.99 -6.01 -12.78
CA GLU A 30 -3.88 -4.85 -12.87
C GLU A 30 -3.88 -4.36 -14.32
N THR A 31 -5.05 -4.30 -14.93
CA THR A 31 -5.23 -3.88 -16.34
C THR A 31 -6.31 -2.79 -16.43
N PRO A 32 -6.10 -1.61 -15.80
CA PRO A 32 -7.10 -0.57 -15.78
C PRO A 32 -7.36 0.02 -17.17
N ALA A 33 -8.62 0.25 -17.50
CA ALA A 33 -9.02 0.95 -18.73
C ALA A 33 -8.69 2.44 -18.67
N LYS A 34 -8.59 3.02 -17.45
CA LYS A 34 -8.33 4.43 -17.24
C LYS A 34 -7.48 4.67 -15.99
N LEU A 35 -6.49 5.55 -16.12
CA LEU A 35 -5.71 6.07 -15.00
C LEU A 35 -6.12 7.52 -14.72
N ILE A 36 -6.30 7.84 -13.43
CA ILE A 36 -6.51 9.21 -12.95
C ILE A 36 -5.28 9.61 -12.16
N ASP A 37 -4.51 10.54 -12.68
CA ASP A 37 -3.35 11.08 -11.98
C ASP A 37 -3.80 11.99 -10.83
N ILE A 38 -3.42 11.64 -9.60
CA ILE A 38 -3.75 12.37 -8.38
C ILE A 38 -2.54 13.13 -7.78
N ASN A 39 -1.40 13.16 -8.46
CA ASN A 39 -0.20 13.81 -7.94
C ASN A 39 -0.34 15.34 -7.78
N ARG A 40 -1.32 15.94 -8.44
CA ARG A 40 -1.57 17.40 -8.39
C ARG A 40 -2.65 17.79 -7.37
N LEU A 41 -3.22 16.83 -6.64
CA LEU A 41 -4.15 17.16 -5.56
C LEU A 41 -3.40 17.79 -4.38
N PRO A 42 -4.02 18.74 -3.66
CA PRO A 42 -3.39 19.39 -2.49
C PRO A 42 -3.42 18.45 -1.26
N LEU A 43 -2.74 17.32 -1.37
CA LEU A 43 -2.64 16.27 -0.35
C LEU A 43 -1.18 15.93 -0.04
N ASP A 44 -0.26 16.86 -0.27
CA ASP A 44 1.18 16.68 -0.15
C ASP A 44 1.79 17.46 1.03
N THR A 45 0.95 17.82 2.02
CA THR A 45 1.38 18.54 3.22
C THR A 45 1.56 17.62 4.43
N ILE A 46 2.42 18.04 5.34
CA ILE A 46 2.60 17.48 6.69
C ILE A 46 2.36 18.62 7.68
N ASP A 47 1.23 18.60 8.36
CA ASP A 47 0.78 19.68 9.21
C ASP A 47 0.70 19.22 10.68
N ALA A 48 1.10 20.09 11.62
CA ALA A 48 0.88 19.85 13.04
C ALA A 48 -0.62 19.98 13.36
N THR A 49 -1.15 19.09 14.18
CA THR A 49 -2.51 19.17 14.70
C THR A 49 -2.58 19.93 16.00
N ALA A 50 -3.75 20.45 16.38
CA ALA A 50 -3.92 21.25 17.59
C ALA A 50 -3.63 20.46 18.88
N ASP A 51 -3.75 19.15 18.85
CA ASP A 51 -3.45 18.22 19.95
C ASP A 51 -1.98 17.75 19.99
N GLY A 52 -1.13 18.31 19.12
CA GLY A 52 0.31 18.02 19.08
C GLY A 52 0.68 16.81 18.18
N GLY A 53 -0.26 16.23 17.45
CA GLY A 53 -0.02 15.18 16.48
C GLY A 53 0.42 15.72 15.12
N LEU A 54 0.49 14.82 14.11
CA LEU A 54 0.75 15.16 12.71
C LEU A 54 -0.38 14.67 11.82
N LYS A 55 -0.82 15.55 10.91
CA LYS A 55 -1.69 15.22 9.79
C LYS A 55 -0.83 15.09 8.53
N ILE A 56 -0.82 13.92 7.92
CA ILE A 56 0.01 13.59 6.77
C ILE A 56 -0.89 13.38 5.56
N GLY A 57 -0.65 14.13 4.51
CA GLY A 57 -1.40 14.03 3.26
C GLY A 57 -1.08 12.75 2.48
N ALA A 58 -2.04 12.25 1.74
CA ALA A 58 -1.93 10.97 1.03
C ALA A 58 -0.87 10.98 -0.08
N THR A 59 -0.56 12.13 -0.68
CA THR A 59 0.43 12.26 -1.76
C THR A 59 1.82 12.68 -1.27
N VAL A 60 2.02 12.86 0.05
CA VAL A 60 3.35 13.07 0.65
C VAL A 60 4.27 11.92 0.24
N ARG A 61 5.47 12.26 -0.28
CA ARG A 61 6.47 11.26 -0.67
C ARG A 61 7.04 10.55 0.55
N ASN A 62 7.29 9.26 0.41
CA ASN A 62 7.88 8.48 1.50
C ASN A 62 9.25 9.03 1.92
N SER A 63 10.07 9.52 0.98
CA SER A 63 11.34 10.18 1.29
C SER A 63 11.15 11.44 2.12
N ASP A 64 10.19 12.29 1.79
CA ASP A 64 9.95 13.54 2.48
C ASP A 64 9.40 13.29 3.90
N LEU A 65 8.48 12.33 4.03
CA LEU A 65 7.96 11.91 5.32
C LEU A 65 9.06 11.35 6.22
N ALA A 66 9.91 10.46 5.69
CA ALA A 66 10.97 9.82 6.47
C ALA A 66 12.03 10.82 6.98
N HIS A 67 12.26 11.91 6.26
CA HIS A 67 13.26 12.92 6.62
C HIS A 67 12.64 14.19 7.22
N HIS A 68 11.32 14.21 7.44
CA HIS A 68 10.66 15.36 8.06
C HIS A 68 11.17 15.58 9.50
N PRO A 69 11.59 16.80 9.89
CA PRO A 69 12.22 17.06 11.21
C PRO A 69 11.39 16.56 12.39
N THR A 70 10.08 16.78 12.38
CA THR A 70 9.19 16.32 13.45
C THR A 70 9.08 14.80 13.47
N VAL A 71 9.06 14.14 12.30
CA VAL A 71 9.02 12.67 12.21
C VAL A 71 10.30 12.06 12.74
N LEU A 72 11.45 12.63 12.41
CA LEU A 72 12.75 12.18 12.92
C LEU A 72 12.86 12.32 14.43
N ARG A 73 12.32 13.41 15.01
CA ARG A 73 12.41 13.72 16.43
C ARG A 73 11.38 12.95 17.26
N ASP A 74 10.10 12.98 16.85
CA ASP A 74 8.98 12.57 17.71
C ASP A 74 8.37 11.22 17.27
N TYR A 75 8.58 10.81 16.01
CA TYR A 75 8.03 9.60 15.41
C TYR A 75 9.13 8.75 14.74
N ALA A 76 10.28 8.62 15.38
CA ALA A 76 11.47 7.99 14.81
C ALA A 76 11.22 6.58 14.25
N VAL A 77 10.33 5.80 14.88
CA VAL A 77 9.94 4.46 14.39
C VAL A 77 9.32 4.53 13.00
N LEU A 78 8.53 5.57 12.69
CA LEU A 78 7.93 5.76 11.36
C LEU A 78 9.01 6.03 10.31
N SER A 79 9.95 6.93 10.61
CA SER A 79 11.10 7.20 9.74
C SER A 79 11.91 5.92 9.47
N GLN A 80 12.26 5.20 10.52
CA GLN A 80 13.06 3.96 10.42
C GLN A 80 12.33 2.89 9.58
N ALA A 81 11.03 2.69 9.80
CA ALA A 81 10.24 1.74 9.04
C ALA A 81 10.19 2.09 7.54
N ILE A 82 9.98 3.37 7.21
CA ILE A 82 9.98 3.81 5.81
C ILE A 82 11.36 3.61 5.18
N LEU A 83 12.43 3.93 5.89
CA LEU A 83 13.81 3.83 5.38
C LEU A 83 14.30 2.38 5.29
N ALA A 84 13.76 1.46 6.07
CA ALA A 84 14.05 0.03 5.96
C ALA A 84 13.46 -0.60 4.69
N GLY A 85 12.36 -0.04 4.17
CA GLY A 85 11.67 -0.54 2.98
C GLY A 85 12.15 0.10 1.68
N ALA A 86 12.06 -0.65 0.57
CA ALA A 86 12.33 -0.21 -0.80
C ALA A 86 13.74 0.39 -1.00
N SER A 87 13.99 0.99 -2.16
CA SER A 87 15.20 1.78 -2.45
C SER A 87 14.92 3.27 -2.29
N ALA A 88 15.98 4.09 -2.22
CA ALA A 88 15.84 5.55 -2.18
C ALA A 88 15.07 6.09 -3.39
N GLN A 89 15.34 5.55 -4.58
CA GLN A 89 14.64 5.94 -5.81
C GLN A 89 13.13 5.64 -5.73
N LEU A 90 12.76 4.47 -5.21
CA LEU A 90 11.36 4.12 -5.03
C LEU A 90 10.69 5.02 -3.99
N ARG A 91 11.36 5.32 -2.87
CA ARG A 91 10.82 6.22 -1.83
C ARG A 91 10.60 7.64 -2.33
N ASN A 92 11.40 8.11 -3.28
CA ASN A 92 11.22 9.43 -3.90
C ASN A 92 9.96 9.53 -4.76
N MET A 93 9.42 8.39 -5.19
CA MET A 93 8.18 8.32 -5.99
C MET A 93 7.00 7.82 -5.18
N ALA A 94 7.20 6.86 -4.30
CA ALA A 94 6.13 6.29 -3.47
C ALA A 94 5.50 7.36 -2.57
N THR A 95 4.19 7.28 -2.41
CA THR A 95 3.42 8.21 -1.58
C THR A 95 2.88 7.51 -0.34
N THR A 96 2.55 8.27 0.70
CA THR A 96 2.00 7.75 1.95
C THR A 96 0.74 6.93 1.72
N GLY A 97 -0.24 7.46 1.00
CA GLY A 97 -1.47 6.72 0.65
C GLY A 97 -1.18 5.51 -0.22
N GLY A 98 -0.29 5.63 -1.21
CA GLY A 98 0.12 4.51 -2.06
C GLY A 98 0.84 3.40 -1.28
N ASN A 99 1.60 3.73 -0.25
CA ASN A 99 2.24 2.76 0.63
C ASN A 99 1.20 2.01 1.48
N LEU A 100 0.23 2.71 2.08
CA LEU A 100 -0.86 2.09 2.83
C LEU A 100 -1.71 1.15 1.97
N LEU A 101 -1.99 1.55 0.74
CA LEU A 101 -2.84 0.83 -0.21
C LEU A 101 -2.08 -0.15 -1.11
N GLN A 102 -0.79 -0.39 -0.86
CA GLN A 102 -0.02 -1.33 -1.67
C GLN A 102 -0.58 -2.74 -1.56
N ARG A 103 -0.51 -3.48 -2.67
CA ARG A 103 -1.01 -4.85 -2.75
C ARG A 103 0.03 -5.84 -2.23
N THR A 104 -0.44 -7.01 -1.88
CA THR A 104 0.40 -8.12 -1.39
C THR A 104 1.52 -8.51 -2.37
N ARG A 105 2.59 -9.09 -1.84
CA ARG A 105 3.69 -9.70 -2.61
C ARG A 105 3.56 -11.21 -2.74
N CYS A 106 2.40 -11.78 -2.42
CA CYS A 106 2.10 -13.19 -2.60
C CYS A 106 2.37 -13.60 -4.07
N VAL A 107 3.16 -14.64 -4.26
CA VAL A 107 3.54 -15.11 -5.61
C VAL A 107 2.34 -15.55 -6.41
N TYR A 108 1.35 -16.18 -5.79
CA TYR A 108 0.11 -16.59 -6.45
C TYR A 108 -0.78 -15.42 -6.87
N PHE A 109 -0.76 -14.32 -6.11
CA PHE A 109 -1.43 -13.09 -6.51
C PHE A 109 -0.78 -12.44 -7.73
N ARG A 110 0.54 -12.52 -7.82
CA ARG A 110 1.36 -11.88 -8.86
C ARG A 110 1.49 -12.73 -10.13
N ASP A 111 1.09 -13.99 -10.08
CA ASP A 111 1.07 -14.90 -11.23
C ASP A 111 -0.37 -15.07 -11.72
N THR A 112 -0.66 -14.52 -12.90
CA THR A 112 -2.01 -14.57 -13.50
C THR A 112 -2.43 -15.96 -13.98
N ALA A 113 -1.49 -16.91 -14.11
CA ALA A 113 -1.80 -18.30 -14.44
C ALA A 113 -2.33 -19.09 -13.23
N MET A 114 -2.14 -18.57 -12.00
CA MET A 114 -2.58 -19.23 -10.77
C MET A 114 -3.94 -18.69 -10.31
N PRO A 115 -4.83 -19.55 -9.76
CA PRO A 115 -6.06 -19.07 -9.12
C PRO A 115 -5.72 -18.24 -7.88
N CYS A 116 -6.50 -17.19 -7.61
CA CYS A 116 -6.27 -16.33 -6.45
C CYS A 116 -7.55 -15.61 -6.02
N ASN A 117 -8.09 -15.95 -4.86
CA ASN A 117 -9.29 -15.33 -4.29
C ASN A 117 -9.17 -13.80 -4.12
N LYS A 118 -7.95 -13.27 -3.91
CA LYS A 118 -7.73 -11.83 -3.79
C LYS A 118 -7.77 -11.12 -5.15
N ARG A 119 -7.48 -11.80 -6.23
CA ARG A 119 -7.54 -11.28 -7.61
C ARG A 119 -8.90 -11.56 -8.22
N GLU A 120 -9.41 -12.78 -8.06
CA GLU A 120 -10.69 -13.25 -8.58
C GLU A 120 -11.39 -14.09 -7.49
N PRO A 121 -12.33 -13.48 -6.74
CA PRO A 121 -13.02 -14.16 -5.65
C PRO A 121 -13.68 -15.47 -6.09
N GLY A 122 -13.52 -16.53 -5.29
CA GLY A 122 -14.09 -17.86 -5.55
C GLY A 122 -13.19 -18.81 -6.36
N THR A 123 -12.04 -18.35 -6.87
CA THR A 123 -11.14 -19.21 -7.66
C THR A 123 -10.20 -20.08 -6.81
N GLY A 124 -10.12 -19.82 -5.51
CA GLY A 124 -9.27 -20.56 -4.58
C GLY A 124 -7.99 -19.85 -4.18
N CYS A 125 -7.25 -20.47 -3.25
CA CYS A 125 -5.98 -19.96 -2.74
C CYS A 125 -4.94 -21.09 -2.65
N PRO A 126 -4.14 -21.32 -3.70
CA PRO A 126 -3.11 -22.37 -3.70
C PRO A 126 -2.02 -22.15 -2.64
N ALA A 127 -1.88 -20.94 -2.13
CA ALA A 127 -0.93 -20.63 -1.08
C ALA A 127 -1.18 -21.42 0.22
N ILE A 128 -2.43 -21.79 0.53
CA ILE A 128 -2.78 -22.47 1.79
C ILE A 128 -2.04 -23.82 1.93
N THR A 129 -1.94 -24.56 0.83
CA THR A 129 -1.28 -25.88 0.80
C THR A 129 0.04 -25.88 0.04
N GLY A 130 0.40 -24.77 -0.58
CA GLY A 130 1.60 -24.64 -1.39
C GLY A 130 2.74 -23.88 -0.70
N SER A 131 3.49 -23.10 -1.49
CA SER A 131 4.60 -22.28 -0.97
C SER A 131 4.06 -21.07 -0.20
N ASN A 132 4.12 -21.12 1.13
CA ASN A 132 3.51 -20.14 2.02
C ASN A 132 4.43 -19.59 3.11
N ARG A 133 5.71 -19.92 3.08
CA ARG A 133 6.67 -19.56 4.14
C ARG A 133 6.73 -18.08 4.47
N THR A 134 6.44 -17.21 3.50
CA THR A 134 6.46 -15.74 3.62
C THR A 134 5.08 -15.13 3.80
N LEU A 135 4.07 -15.94 4.04
CA LEU A 135 2.69 -15.50 4.17
C LEU A 135 2.22 -15.50 5.62
N ALA A 136 0.95 -15.15 5.86
CA ALA A 136 0.45 -14.93 7.20
C ALA A 136 0.40 -16.23 8.02
N ILE A 137 0.82 -16.15 9.29
CA ILE A 137 0.61 -17.16 10.33
C ILE A 137 -0.62 -16.80 11.18
N LEU A 138 -0.79 -15.49 11.46
CA LEU A 138 -1.89 -14.94 12.25
C LEU A 138 -2.72 -13.96 11.40
N GLY A 139 -3.98 -13.78 11.77
CA GLY A 139 -4.88 -12.82 11.11
C GLY A 139 -5.28 -13.18 9.67
N ALA A 140 -5.05 -14.42 9.26
CA ALA A 140 -5.46 -14.93 7.96
C ALA A 140 -6.91 -15.42 7.97
N SER A 141 -7.47 -15.69 6.79
CA SER A 141 -8.76 -16.32 6.61
C SER A 141 -8.64 -17.64 5.84
N GLU A 142 -9.70 -18.44 5.82
CA GLU A 142 -9.79 -19.65 5.00
C GLU A 142 -9.68 -19.36 3.49
N HIS A 143 -9.89 -18.10 3.09
CA HIS A 143 -9.89 -17.71 1.69
C HIS A 143 -8.58 -17.07 1.23
N CYS A 144 -7.78 -16.51 2.14
CA CYS A 144 -6.54 -15.83 1.79
C CYS A 144 -5.60 -15.70 2.98
N ILE A 145 -4.35 -16.10 2.79
CA ILE A 145 -3.26 -15.97 3.77
C ILE A 145 -2.20 -14.94 3.38
N ALA A 146 -2.53 -14.02 2.45
CA ALA A 146 -1.61 -12.98 2.03
C ALA A 146 -1.43 -11.90 3.11
N THR A 147 -0.21 -11.36 3.21
CA THR A 147 0.13 -10.26 4.11
C THR A 147 0.13 -8.91 3.38
N ASN A 148 -0.08 -7.81 4.11
CA ASN A 148 0.29 -6.47 3.65
C ASN A 148 1.82 -6.30 3.85
N PRO A 149 2.58 -5.91 2.83
CA PRO A 149 4.04 -5.87 2.90
C PRO A 149 4.61 -4.55 3.44
N SER A 150 3.79 -3.65 3.98
CA SER A 150 4.22 -2.31 4.40
C SER A 150 4.78 -2.29 5.83
N ASP A 151 6.08 -2.05 5.97
CA ASP A 151 6.71 -1.77 7.26
C ASP A 151 6.14 -0.47 7.88
N MET A 152 5.79 0.51 7.03
CA MET A 152 5.15 1.74 7.45
C MET A 152 3.79 1.48 8.13
N CYS A 153 2.99 0.53 7.66
CA CYS A 153 1.72 0.16 8.30
C CYS A 153 1.94 -0.39 9.71
N VAL A 154 3.01 -1.15 9.93
CA VAL A 154 3.36 -1.68 11.26
C VAL A 154 3.72 -0.54 12.20
N ALA A 155 4.56 0.40 11.76
CA ALA A 155 4.92 1.57 12.55
C ALA A 155 3.70 2.46 12.85
N MET A 156 2.83 2.69 11.87
CA MET A 156 1.59 3.45 12.07
C MET A 156 0.64 2.77 13.06
N ALA A 157 0.52 1.45 13.02
CA ALA A 157 -0.28 0.71 13.99
C ALA A 157 0.30 0.83 15.41
N ALA A 158 1.62 0.76 15.56
CA ALA A 158 2.29 0.95 16.86
C ALA A 158 2.14 2.39 17.40
N LEU A 159 1.99 3.37 16.50
CA LEU A 159 1.75 4.78 16.85
C LEU A 159 0.25 5.13 17.00
N GLU A 160 -0.63 4.14 16.92
CA GLU A 160 -2.10 4.31 16.99
C GLU A 160 -2.63 5.32 15.96
N ALA A 161 -2.03 5.35 14.77
CA ALA A 161 -2.38 6.29 13.72
C ALA A 161 -3.81 6.07 13.21
N THR A 162 -4.57 7.15 13.05
CA THR A 162 -5.91 7.12 12.45
C THR A 162 -5.81 7.41 10.96
N ILE A 163 -6.45 6.57 10.14
CA ILE A 163 -6.54 6.75 8.68
C ILE A 163 -7.89 7.35 8.33
N HIS A 164 -7.86 8.57 7.80
CA HIS A 164 -9.06 9.24 7.30
C HIS A 164 -9.24 8.94 5.81
N VAL A 165 -10.39 8.37 5.46
CA VAL A 165 -10.79 8.10 4.07
C VAL A 165 -12.12 8.78 3.80
N GLN A 166 -12.28 9.25 2.55
CA GLN A 166 -13.52 9.85 2.09
C GLN A 166 -13.95 9.12 0.81
N GLY A 167 -15.18 8.65 0.77
CA GLY A 167 -15.83 8.01 -0.37
C GLY A 167 -16.88 8.90 -1.00
#